data_a9e56c81f7196af2458740af138b1e7d
#
_entry.id   a9e56c81f7196af2458740af138b1e7d
#
_cell.length_a   1.000
_cell.length_b   1.000
_cell.length_c   1.000
_cell.angle_alpha   90.00
_cell.angle_beta   90.00
_cell.angle_gamma   90.00
#
_symmetry.space_group_name_H-M   'P 1'
#
loop_
_entity.id
_entity.type
_entity.pdbx_description
1 polymer ?
#
loop_
_entity_poly.entity_id
_entity_poly.type
_entity_poly.pdbx_seq_one_letter_code
_entity_poly.pdbx_strand_id
1 'polypeptide(L)'
;MVAGHLREKKGYFYAVLNYTDAHGNRKTKWIATGLAVKGNKKRAEAFLQEQRRSFQEDVPITGDVLFADFMEQWLTVIKSSVAVTTFASYSNMVKKVIVPYFRERQIALQELSAKHIQDFYLKELERVSASSVIHYHANIHKALKYAVKLDLIASNPADKIERPKKERFMANFYDADEVNRLFEISKGTKLEIPILFGAFYGMRRSETLGMKWDAIDFERDTITIRHTLTTVALDGKRITVAEDRTKNKSSMRTLPLVPFVKERLLELKAEQEENRRLCGRSYVKDYTGYVCINEIGDIIKPNYVSCGFPKLLEEHGLRRVRYHDLRHSCASLLLANGVPMKQIQEWLGHSDFSTTANIYAHLEYSSKVISADAMLAGLGIGNRE
;
A
#
# COMPACT_ATOMS: atom_id res chain seq x y z
N MET A 1 23.61 32.13 2.23
CA MET A 1 22.73 32.86 1.27
C MET A 1 23.40 32.82 -0.09
N VAL A 2 22.78 32.21 -1.11
CA VAL A 2 23.38 32.12 -2.45
C VAL A 2 23.26 33.47 -3.15
N ALA A 3 24.40 34.08 -3.46
CA ALA A 3 24.48 35.31 -4.25
C ALA A 3 24.43 34.94 -5.74
N GLY A 4 23.72 35.72 -6.55
CA GLY A 4 23.68 35.48 -7.98
C GLY A 4 23.53 36.79 -8.78
N HIS A 5 24.06 36.76 -9.98
CA HIS A 5 23.97 37.88 -10.93
C HIS A 5 23.83 37.35 -12.36
N LEU A 6 23.36 38.21 -13.28
CA LEU A 6 23.35 37.88 -14.69
C LEU A 6 24.68 38.21 -15.34
N ARG A 7 25.15 37.36 -16.23
CA ARG A 7 26.26 37.65 -17.13
C ARG A 7 25.87 37.43 -18.59
N GLU A 8 26.43 38.24 -19.45
CA GLU A 8 26.26 38.11 -20.89
C GLU A 8 27.44 37.34 -21.49
N LYS A 9 27.13 36.36 -22.30
CA LYS A 9 28.15 35.60 -23.05
C LYS A 9 27.58 35.19 -24.39
N LYS A 10 28.29 35.50 -25.46
CA LYS A 10 27.91 35.17 -26.87
C LYS A 10 26.47 35.61 -27.23
N GLY A 11 26.02 36.80 -26.75
CA GLY A 11 24.72 37.36 -27.03
C GLY A 11 23.54 36.76 -26.24
N TYR A 12 23.81 35.92 -25.23
CA TYR A 12 22.82 35.34 -24.34
C TYR A 12 23.09 35.64 -22.87
N PHE A 13 22.01 35.69 -22.08
CA PHE A 13 22.11 35.79 -20.62
C PHE A 13 22.44 34.44 -20.00
N TYR A 14 23.29 34.47 -18.98
CA TYR A 14 23.61 33.37 -18.09
C TYR A 14 23.32 33.81 -16.64
N ALA A 15 22.64 32.95 -15.86
CA ALA A 15 22.53 33.09 -14.42
C ALA A 15 23.81 32.53 -13.78
N VAL A 16 24.52 33.36 -13.04
CA VAL A 16 25.76 32.99 -12.34
C VAL A 16 25.45 32.96 -10.86
N LEU A 17 25.51 31.78 -10.25
CA LEU A 17 25.27 31.57 -8.83
C LEU A 17 26.59 31.37 -8.11
N ASN A 18 26.84 32.16 -7.05
CA ASN A 18 28.00 32.02 -6.18
C ASN A 18 27.58 31.38 -4.87
N TYR A 19 28.16 30.26 -4.54
CA TYR A 19 27.84 29.47 -3.34
C TYR A 19 29.12 28.94 -2.69
N THR A 20 28.99 28.51 -1.45
CA THR A 20 30.06 27.83 -0.72
C THR A 20 29.74 26.34 -0.69
N ASP A 21 30.69 25.49 -1.09
CA ASP A 21 30.52 24.03 -1.05
C ASP A 21 30.61 23.48 0.39
N ALA A 22 30.39 22.18 0.53
CA ALA A 22 30.45 21.48 1.81
C ALA A 22 31.78 21.54 2.54
N HIS A 23 32.86 21.92 1.82
CA HIS A 23 34.22 22.07 2.36
C HIS A 23 34.61 23.53 2.64
N GLY A 24 33.65 24.47 2.59
CA GLY A 24 33.91 25.88 2.83
C GLY A 24 34.50 26.64 1.62
N ASN A 25 34.66 26.00 0.47
CA ASN A 25 35.25 26.64 -0.71
C ASN A 25 34.19 27.41 -1.52
N ARG A 26 34.52 28.61 -1.94
CA ARG A 26 33.66 29.41 -2.82
C ARG A 26 33.63 28.78 -4.24
N LYS A 27 32.47 28.47 -4.74
CA LYS A 27 32.23 27.96 -6.10
C LYS A 27 31.25 28.83 -6.86
N THR A 28 31.31 28.71 -8.18
CA THR A 28 30.45 29.46 -9.10
C THR A 28 29.83 28.50 -10.09
N LYS A 29 28.48 28.51 -10.20
CA LYS A 29 27.73 27.71 -11.17
C LYS A 29 27.11 28.60 -12.23
N TRP A 30 27.38 28.32 -13.50
CA TRP A 30 26.83 29.03 -14.64
C TRP A 30 25.66 28.25 -15.21
N ILE A 31 24.49 28.88 -15.36
CA ILE A 31 23.28 28.27 -15.89
C ILE A 31 22.85 29.09 -17.11
N ALA A 32 22.77 28.44 -18.28
CA ALA A 32 22.28 29.08 -19.49
C ALA A 32 20.78 29.38 -19.37
N THR A 33 20.40 30.63 -19.60
CA THR A 33 18.96 31.00 -19.58
C THR A 33 18.25 30.71 -20.88
N GLY A 34 18.98 30.52 -21.98
CA GLY A 34 18.44 30.41 -23.34
C GLY A 34 17.87 31.73 -23.90
N LEU A 35 18.00 32.84 -23.17
CA LEU A 35 17.43 34.12 -23.53
C LEU A 35 18.49 35.02 -24.17
N ALA A 36 18.22 35.55 -25.38
CA ALA A 36 19.08 36.56 -26.01
C ALA A 36 19.06 37.88 -25.21
N VAL A 37 20.18 38.59 -25.19
CA VAL A 37 20.35 39.80 -24.39
C VAL A 37 19.34 40.89 -24.74
N LYS A 38 19.04 41.03 -26.05
CA LYS A 38 18.15 42.07 -26.52
C LYS A 38 16.71 41.85 -26.11
N GLY A 39 16.14 42.72 -25.27
CA GLY A 39 14.75 42.72 -24.87
C GLY A 39 14.35 41.70 -23.78
N ASN A 40 15.24 40.83 -23.28
CA ASN A 40 14.89 39.77 -22.36
C ASN A 40 15.42 39.94 -20.91
N LYS A 41 15.90 41.13 -20.54
CA LYS A 41 16.52 41.36 -19.23
C LYS A 41 15.58 40.96 -18.06
N LYS A 42 14.29 41.40 -18.07
CA LYS A 42 13.32 41.04 -17.01
C LYS A 42 13.07 39.54 -16.90
N ARG A 43 13.02 38.86 -18.04
CA ARG A 43 12.81 37.39 -18.05
C ARG A 43 14.02 36.64 -17.52
N ALA A 44 15.25 37.15 -17.85
CA ALA A 44 16.49 36.59 -17.32
C ALA A 44 16.64 36.85 -15.82
N GLU A 45 16.21 38.01 -15.30
CA GLU A 45 16.15 38.31 -13.87
C GLU A 45 15.18 37.40 -13.13
N ALA A 46 13.97 37.18 -13.68
CA ALA A 46 13.01 36.21 -13.11
C ALA A 46 13.58 34.80 -13.06
N PHE A 47 14.22 34.35 -14.14
CA PHE A 47 14.91 33.06 -14.18
C PHE A 47 16.01 32.96 -13.13
N LEU A 48 16.82 34.02 -12.97
CA LEU A 48 17.85 34.06 -11.92
C LEU A 48 17.24 33.94 -10.51
N GLN A 49 16.14 34.63 -10.25
CA GLN A 49 15.45 34.53 -8.95
C GLN A 49 14.94 33.13 -8.67
N GLU A 50 14.35 32.50 -9.67
CA GLU A 50 13.87 31.11 -9.56
C GLU A 50 15.03 30.13 -9.34
N GLN A 51 16.13 30.28 -10.09
CA GLN A 51 17.32 29.45 -9.90
C GLN A 51 17.98 29.68 -8.54
N ARG A 52 17.98 30.90 -8.01
CA ARG A 52 18.45 31.19 -6.64
C ARG A 52 17.58 30.51 -5.59
N ARG A 53 16.27 30.51 -5.79
CA ARG A 53 15.32 29.88 -4.86
C ARG A 53 15.45 28.36 -4.89
N SER A 54 15.47 27.75 -6.07
CA SER A 54 15.66 26.30 -6.21
C SER A 54 17.05 25.85 -5.72
N PHE A 55 18.09 26.67 -5.95
CA PHE A 55 19.44 26.37 -5.48
C PHE A 55 19.57 26.50 -3.96
N GLN A 56 18.77 27.32 -3.31
CA GLN A 56 18.70 27.37 -1.84
C GLN A 56 17.98 26.15 -1.25
N GLU A 57 17.10 25.51 -2.03
CA GLU A 57 16.46 24.23 -1.66
C GLU A 57 17.42 23.04 -1.87
N ASP A 58 18.40 23.16 -2.78
CA ASP A 58 19.40 22.14 -3.12
C ASP A 58 20.77 22.34 -2.42
N VAL A 59 20.93 23.36 -1.56
CA VAL A 59 22.20 23.55 -0.81
C VAL A 59 22.40 22.34 0.09
N PRO A 60 23.53 21.61 -0.05
CA PRO A 60 23.86 20.54 0.88
C PRO A 60 23.79 21.07 2.31
N ILE A 61 23.12 20.35 3.16
CA ILE A 61 22.98 20.63 4.58
C ILE A 61 24.39 20.55 5.19
N THR A 62 25.08 21.67 5.22
CA THR A 62 26.40 21.81 5.85
C THR A 62 26.18 22.36 7.25
N GLY A 63 26.23 21.47 8.21
CA GLY A 63 26.05 21.72 9.63
C GLY A 63 25.63 20.41 10.30
N ASP A 64 25.67 20.34 11.61
CA ASP A 64 25.22 19.18 12.40
C ASP A 64 23.71 19.03 12.29
N VAL A 65 23.25 18.44 11.16
CA VAL A 65 21.84 18.16 10.95
C VAL A 65 21.43 17.02 11.85
N LEU A 66 20.43 17.23 12.68
CA LEU A 66 19.87 16.15 13.47
C LEU A 66 19.28 15.07 12.56
N PHE A 67 19.53 13.81 12.90
CA PHE A 67 18.95 12.69 12.16
C PHE A 67 17.41 12.79 12.08
N ALA A 68 16.76 13.28 13.13
CA ALA A 68 15.32 13.52 13.15
C ALA A 68 14.87 14.51 12.06
N ASP A 69 15.60 15.63 11.89
CA ASP A 69 15.28 16.64 10.89
C ASP A 69 15.58 16.14 9.47
N PHE A 70 16.64 15.36 9.31
CA PHE A 70 16.94 14.68 8.05
C PHE A 70 15.81 13.71 7.64
N MET A 71 15.24 12.95 8.57
CA MET A 71 14.11 12.06 8.30
C MET A 71 12.87 12.81 7.82
N GLU A 72 12.58 14.00 8.36
CA GLU A 72 11.48 14.85 7.87
C GLU A 72 11.76 15.42 6.48
N GLN A 73 12.99 15.85 6.22
CA GLN A 73 13.41 16.32 4.89
C GLN A 73 13.33 15.19 3.86
N TRP A 74 13.81 14.00 4.21
CA TRP A 74 13.68 12.82 3.34
C TRP A 74 12.24 12.52 2.96
N LEU A 75 11.26 12.72 3.87
CA LEU A 75 9.85 12.57 3.53
C LEU A 75 9.40 13.51 2.41
N THR A 76 9.91 14.73 2.36
CA THR A 76 9.54 15.68 1.29
C THR A 76 10.05 15.19 -0.06
N VAL A 77 11.26 14.63 -0.08
CA VAL A 77 11.89 14.10 -1.30
C VAL A 77 11.16 12.84 -1.80
N ILE A 78 10.86 11.91 -0.90
CA ILE A 78 10.26 10.63 -1.29
C ILE A 78 8.80 10.75 -1.73
N LYS A 79 8.12 11.84 -1.38
CA LYS A 79 6.69 12.06 -1.65
C LYS A 79 6.32 11.90 -3.11
N SER A 80 7.15 12.42 -4.02
CA SER A 80 6.91 12.35 -5.47
C SER A 80 7.24 11.00 -6.10
N SER A 81 7.96 10.13 -5.39
CA SER A 81 8.49 8.87 -5.94
C SER A 81 7.73 7.62 -5.50
N VAL A 82 6.74 7.76 -4.62
CA VAL A 82 5.95 6.64 -4.10
C VAL A 82 4.46 6.91 -4.18
N ALA A 83 3.65 5.84 -4.20
CA ALA A 83 2.19 5.96 -4.16
C ALA A 83 1.72 6.67 -2.87
N VAL A 84 0.59 7.40 -2.95
CA VAL A 84 0.01 8.15 -1.82
C VAL A 84 -0.19 7.27 -0.58
N THR A 85 -0.64 6.03 -0.76
CA THR A 85 -0.82 5.05 0.31
C THR A 85 0.49 4.69 1.01
N THR A 86 1.56 4.49 0.24
CA THR A 86 2.91 4.22 0.75
C THR A 86 3.47 5.44 1.47
N PHE A 87 3.31 6.63 0.88
CA PHE A 87 3.74 7.87 1.50
C PHE A 87 3.05 8.12 2.83
N ALA A 88 1.73 7.92 2.91
CA ALA A 88 0.98 8.05 4.15
C ALA A 88 1.49 7.10 5.25
N SER A 89 1.81 5.85 4.89
CA SER A 89 2.42 4.89 5.80
C SER A 89 3.79 5.36 6.30
N TYR A 90 4.68 5.80 5.39
CA TYR A 90 5.99 6.33 5.75
C TYR A 90 5.87 7.56 6.65
N SER A 91 5.05 8.53 6.26
CA SER A 91 4.82 9.75 7.03
C SER A 91 4.35 9.48 8.45
N ASN A 92 3.41 8.54 8.63
CA ASN A 92 2.93 8.16 9.95
C ASN A 92 4.04 7.52 10.81
N MET A 93 4.83 6.58 10.26
CA MET A 93 5.91 5.93 10.99
C MET A 93 7.04 6.92 11.33
N VAL A 94 7.43 7.74 10.36
CA VAL A 94 8.52 8.72 10.56
C VAL A 94 8.09 9.79 11.55
N LYS A 95 6.98 10.49 11.32
CA LYS A 95 6.56 11.64 12.14
C LYS A 95 6.11 11.25 13.56
N LYS A 96 5.46 10.07 13.73
CA LYS A 96 4.88 9.69 15.01
C LYS A 96 5.76 8.78 15.87
N VAL A 97 6.76 8.14 15.28
CA VAL A 97 7.55 7.14 15.98
C VAL A 97 9.05 7.46 15.89
N ILE A 98 9.61 7.51 14.67
CA ILE A 98 11.05 7.63 14.47
C ILE A 98 11.53 9.02 14.89
N VAL A 99 10.94 10.06 14.35
CA VAL A 99 11.35 11.45 14.62
C VAL A 99 11.29 11.83 16.10
N PRO A 100 10.19 11.56 16.85
CA PRO A 100 10.14 11.88 18.27
C PRO A 100 11.25 11.22 19.08
N TYR A 101 11.52 9.93 18.83
CA TYR A 101 12.56 9.18 19.54
C TYR A 101 13.96 9.78 19.35
N PHE A 102 14.33 10.07 18.09
CA PHE A 102 15.66 10.57 17.77
C PHE A 102 15.82 12.08 18.06
N ARG A 103 14.72 12.85 17.98
CA ARG A 103 14.72 14.26 18.35
C ARG A 103 14.99 14.49 19.84
N GLU A 104 14.39 13.66 20.70
CA GLU A 104 14.66 13.69 22.14
C GLU A 104 16.16 13.48 22.47
N ARG A 105 16.86 12.71 21.64
CA ARG A 105 18.27 12.34 21.83
C ARG A 105 19.26 13.26 21.16
N GLN A 106 18.80 14.21 20.35
CA GLN A 106 19.61 15.23 19.68
C GLN A 106 20.81 14.63 18.90
N ILE A 107 20.64 13.46 18.27
CA ILE A 107 21.70 12.74 17.55
C ILE A 107 21.90 13.39 16.17
N ALA A 108 23.12 13.88 15.90
CA ALA A 108 23.51 14.36 14.58
C ALA A 108 23.53 13.19 13.55
N LEU A 109 23.20 13.50 12.29
CA LEU A 109 23.17 12.48 11.22
C LEU A 109 24.54 11.79 11.05
N GLN A 110 25.62 12.56 11.16
CA GLN A 110 27.00 12.08 11.03
C GLN A 110 27.44 11.19 12.21
N GLU A 111 26.83 11.39 13.39
CA GLU A 111 27.13 10.63 14.62
C GLU A 111 26.21 9.42 14.79
N LEU A 112 25.23 9.25 13.90
CA LEU A 112 24.30 8.14 13.99
C LEU A 112 25.01 6.80 13.79
N SER A 113 24.98 5.98 14.81
CA SER A 113 25.61 4.66 14.83
C SER A 113 24.61 3.52 14.76
N ALA A 114 25.06 2.31 14.40
CA ALA A 114 24.25 1.12 14.45
C ALA A 114 23.67 0.88 15.86
N LYS A 115 24.42 1.22 16.92
CA LYS A 115 23.98 1.10 18.31
C LYS A 115 22.75 1.99 18.58
N HIS A 116 22.75 3.26 18.15
CA HIS A 116 21.61 4.16 18.36
C HIS A 116 20.33 3.62 17.71
N ILE A 117 20.45 3.00 16.53
CA ILE A 117 19.30 2.41 15.82
C ILE A 117 18.87 1.10 16.50
N GLN A 118 19.82 0.30 16.98
CA GLN A 118 19.51 -0.94 17.70
C GLN A 118 18.78 -0.64 19.04
N ASP A 119 19.22 0.38 19.78
CA ASP A 119 18.56 0.82 21.02
C ASP A 119 17.11 1.30 20.74
N PHE A 120 16.90 1.97 19.61
CA PHE A 120 15.54 2.32 19.14
C PHE A 120 14.69 1.07 18.90
N TYR A 121 15.23 0.03 18.25
CA TYR A 121 14.47 -1.20 17.99
C TYR A 121 14.12 -1.95 19.27
N LEU A 122 15.05 -2.03 20.21
CA LEU A 122 14.81 -2.68 21.50
C LEU A 122 13.67 -1.98 22.26
N LYS A 123 13.70 -0.64 22.31
CA LYS A 123 12.63 0.13 22.95
C LYS A 123 11.27 -0.06 22.24
N GLU A 124 11.27 -0.09 20.90
CA GLU A 124 10.02 -0.26 20.15
C GLU A 124 9.44 -1.67 20.30
N LEU A 125 10.29 -2.70 20.43
CA LEU A 125 9.83 -4.09 20.65
C LEU A 125 9.08 -4.29 21.97
N GLU A 126 9.26 -3.41 22.96
CA GLU A 126 8.48 -3.45 24.20
C GLU A 126 6.98 -3.15 23.99
N ARG A 127 6.62 -2.45 22.91
CA ARG A 127 5.25 -1.98 22.64
C ARG A 127 4.65 -2.43 21.32
N VAL A 128 5.46 -2.86 20.36
CA VAL A 128 5.00 -3.27 19.03
C VAL A 128 5.65 -4.58 18.57
N SER A 129 5.02 -5.24 17.60
CA SER A 129 5.53 -6.50 17.04
C SER A 129 6.83 -6.31 16.26
N ALA A 130 7.61 -7.39 16.13
CA ALA A 130 8.80 -7.46 15.26
C ALA A 130 8.52 -6.99 13.83
N SER A 131 7.34 -7.29 13.29
CA SER A 131 6.91 -6.83 11.96
C SER A 131 6.86 -5.30 11.86
N SER A 132 6.39 -4.60 12.91
CA SER A 132 6.36 -3.14 12.94
C SER A 132 7.77 -2.55 12.95
N VAL A 133 8.67 -3.12 13.76
CA VAL A 133 10.07 -2.68 13.83
C VAL A 133 10.79 -2.91 12.49
N ILE A 134 10.51 -4.00 11.77
CA ILE A 134 11.03 -4.22 10.42
C ILE A 134 10.55 -3.11 9.45
N HIS A 135 9.33 -2.62 9.59
CA HIS A 135 8.87 -1.47 8.79
C HIS A 135 9.57 -0.16 9.17
N TYR A 136 9.86 0.06 10.46
CA TYR A 136 10.67 1.21 10.89
C TYR A 136 12.09 1.13 10.32
N HIS A 137 12.71 -0.07 10.40
CA HIS A 137 14.02 -0.32 9.78
C HIS A 137 14.00 0.03 8.28
N ALA A 138 13.00 -0.42 7.54
CA ALA A 138 12.91 -0.16 6.11
C ALA A 138 12.88 1.35 5.79
N ASN A 139 12.20 2.16 6.60
CA ASN A 139 12.18 3.62 6.45
C ASN A 139 13.54 4.24 6.78
N ILE A 140 14.13 3.90 7.94
CA ILE A 140 15.45 4.39 8.37
C ILE A 140 16.51 4.01 7.35
N HIS A 141 16.57 2.74 6.96
CA HIS A 141 17.54 2.24 5.98
C HIS A 141 17.43 2.97 4.63
N LYS A 142 16.21 3.18 4.13
CA LYS A 142 15.96 3.87 2.86
C LYS A 142 16.38 5.35 2.92
N ALA A 143 16.09 6.02 4.02
CA ALA A 143 16.49 7.40 4.25
C ALA A 143 18.02 7.52 4.36
N LEU A 144 18.69 6.66 5.12
CA LEU A 144 20.14 6.65 5.24
C LEU A 144 20.84 6.26 3.93
N LYS A 145 20.28 5.36 3.14
CA LYS A 145 20.78 5.09 1.77
C LYS A 145 20.73 6.35 0.90
N TYR A 146 19.70 7.17 1.08
CA TYR A 146 19.62 8.47 0.41
C TYR A 146 20.67 9.46 0.95
N ALA A 147 20.95 9.47 2.26
CA ALA A 147 22.02 10.29 2.86
C ALA A 147 23.40 9.92 2.31
N VAL A 148 23.69 8.61 2.15
CA VAL A 148 24.94 8.15 1.49
C VAL A 148 25.01 8.63 0.04
N LYS A 149 23.90 8.57 -0.71
CA LYS A 149 23.86 9.06 -2.09
C LYS A 149 24.12 10.56 -2.23
N LEU A 150 23.85 11.32 -1.17
CA LEU A 150 24.11 12.76 -1.09
C LEU A 150 25.45 13.10 -0.44
N ASP A 151 26.30 12.11 -0.17
CA ASP A 151 27.59 12.25 0.51
C ASP A 151 27.49 12.93 1.90
N LEU A 152 26.34 12.86 2.57
CA LEU A 152 26.12 13.36 3.93
C LEU A 152 26.72 12.45 5.00
N ILE A 153 26.80 11.14 4.73
CA ILE A 153 27.44 10.11 5.54
C ILE A 153 28.21 9.14 4.64
N ALA A 154 29.32 8.61 5.15
CA ALA A 154 30.20 7.74 4.38
C ALA A 154 29.60 6.32 4.14
N SER A 155 28.80 5.83 5.08
CA SER A 155 28.17 4.50 4.99
C SER A 155 26.84 4.48 5.75
N ASN A 156 25.97 3.53 5.40
CA ASN A 156 24.67 3.39 6.07
C ASN A 156 24.83 2.55 7.35
N PRO A 157 24.68 3.13 8.56
CA PRO A 157 24.80 2.36 9.80
C PRO A 157 23.70 1.28 9.96
N ALA A 158 22.56 1.42 9.28
CA ALA A 158 21.50 0.42 9.33
C ALA A 158 21.84 -0.88 8.60
N ASP A 159 22.89 -0.92 7.76
CA ASP A 159 23.37 -2.15 7.10
C ASP A 159 23.98 -3.14 8.09
N LYS A 160 24.47 -2.65 9.25
CA LYS A 160 25.15 -3.43 10.29
C LYS A 160 24.20 -4.00 11.35
N ILE A 161 22.87 -3.81 11.19
CA ILE A 161 21.90 -4.13 12.23
C ILE A 161 21.19 -5.45 11.90
N GLU A 162 21.12 -6.32 12.88
CA GLU A 162 20.26 -7.49 12.80
C GLU A 162 18.80 -7.10 13.01
N ARG A 163 17.96 -7.44 12.03
CA ARG A 163 16.52 -7.22 12.13
C ARG A 163 15.88 -8.26 13.03
N PRO A 164 14.87 -7.88 13.84
CA PRO A 164 14.15 -8.85 14.65
C PRO A 164 13.51 -9.93 13.76
N LYS A 165 13.52 -11.18 14.22
CA LYS A 165 12.90 -12.30 13.51
C LYS A 165 11.38 -12.15 13.56
N LYS A 166 10.75 -12.24 12.40
CA LYS A 166 9.31 -12.26 12.29
C LYS A 166 8.77 -13.62 12.71
N GLU A 167 7.84 -13.66 13.64
CA GLU A 167 7.09 -14.88 13.93
C GLU A 167 6.28 -15.31 12.70
N ARG A 168 6.24 -16.63 12.46
CA ARG A 168 5.40 -17.18 11.40
C ARG A 168 3.95 -17.02 11.81
N PHE A 169 3.23 -16.25 11.02
CA PHE A 169 1.79 -16.12 11.17
C PHE A 169 1.10 -17.36 10.60
N MET A 170 0.37 -18.09 11.46
CA MET A 170 -0.55 -19.14 11.00
C MET A 170 -1.89 -18.51 10.69
N ALA A 171 -2.32 -18.58 9.43
CA ALA A 171 -3.61 -18.07 8.99
C ALA A 171 -4.73 -18.94 9.57
N ASN A 172 -5.65 -18.32 10.30
CA ASN A 172 -6.93 -18.93 10.61
C ASN A 172 -7.85 -18.73 9.41
N PHE A 173 -8.41 -19.79 8.88
CA PHE A 173 -9.36 -19.74 7.76
C PHE A 173 -10.61 -20.56 8.10
N TYR A 174 -11.71 -20.19 7.49
CA TYR A 174 -12.99 -20.88 7.64
C TYR A 174 -13.09 -22.06 6.67
N ASP A 175 -13.73 -23.13 7.12
CA ASP A 175 -14.19 -24.23 6.28
C ASP A 175 -15.47 -23.87 5.52
N ALA A 176 -16.02 -24.83 4.79
CA ALA A 176 -17.22 -24.61 3.95
C ALA A 176 -18.47 -24.27 4.79
N ASP A 177 -18.66 -24.94 5.92
CA ASP A 177 -19.82 -24.73 6.78
C ASP A 177 -19.75 -23.35 7.47
N GLU A 178 -18.57 -22.98 7.94
CA GLU A 178 -18.32 -21.65 8.52
C GLU A 178 -18.55 -20.53 7.48
N VAL A 179 -18.11 -20.72 6.22
CA VAL A 179 -18.34 -19.74 5.14
C VAL A 179 -19.82 -19.65 4.78
N ASN A 180 -20.53 -20.79 4.68
CA ASN A 180 -21.98 -20.79 4.42
C ASN A 180 -22.73 -20.06 5.54
N ARG A 181 -22.41 -20.37 6.80
CA ARG A 181 -23.00 -19.67 7.95
C ARG A 181 -22.69 -18.17 7.92
N LEU A 182 -21.47 -17.80 7.52
CA LEU A 182 -21.07 -16.40 7.38
C LEU A 182 -21.92 -15.68 6.32
N PHE A 183 -22.21 -16.32 5.18
CA PHE A 183 -23.10 -15.77 4.16
C PHE A 183 -24.50 -15.54 4.73
N GLU A 184 -25.07 -16.52 5.45
CA GLU A 184 -26.41 -16.39 6.03
C GLU A 184 -26.51 -15.21 7.02
N ILE A 185 -25.57 -15.09 7.97
CA ILE A 185 -25.62 -14.03 9.00
C ILE A 185 -25.32 -12.64 8.44
N SER A 186 -24.68 -12.55 7.28
CA SER A 186 -24.35 -11.27 6.65
C SER A 186 -25.47 -10.71 5.77
N LYS A 187 -26.49 -11.52 5.42
CA LYS A 187 -27.61 -11.10 4.55
C LYS A 187 -28.29 -9.84 5.07
N GLY A 188 -28.55 -8.89 4.16
CA GLY A 188 -29.18 -7.61 4.46
C GLY A 188 -28.32 -6.62 5.25
N THR A 189 -27.09 -6.98 5.63
CA THR A 189 -26.17 -6.07 6.28
C THR A 189 -25.28 -5.34 5.26
N LYS A 190 -24.67 -4.21 5.66
CA LYS A 190 -23.68 -3.51 4.82
C LYS A 190 -22.41 -4.34 4.55
N LEU A 191 -22.22 -5.45 5.26
CA LEU A 191 -21.09 -6.35 5.12
C LEU A 191 -21.36 -7.52 4.17
N GLU A 192 -22.61 -7.73 3.75
CA GLU A 192 -23.00 -8.84 2.88
C GLU A 192 -22.15 -8.94 1.62
N ILE A 193 -22.17 -7.90 0.79
CA ILE A 193 -21.39 -7.87 -0.46
C ILE A 193 -19.88 -7.89 -0.21
N PRO A 194 -19.33 -7.09 0.73
CA PRO A 194 -17.94 -7.26 1.13
C PRO A 194 -17.55 -8.68 1.50
N ILE A 195 -18.34 -9.37 2.31
CA ILE A 195 -18.11 -10.76 2.73
C ILE A 195 -18.18 -11.70 1.54
N LEU A 196 -19.21 -11.58 0.71
CA LEU A 196 -19.40 -12.39 -0.49
C LEU A 196 -18.18 -12.30 -1.41
N PHE A 197 -17.71 -11.10 -1.70
CA PHE A 197 -16.53 -10.89 -2.54
C PHE A 197 -15.23 -11.37 -1.87
N GLY A 198 -15.11 -11.19 -0.56
CA GLY A 198 -13.95 -11.64 0.21
C GLY A 198 -13.83 -13.14 0.31
N ALA A 199 -14.95 -13.83 0.63
CA ALA A 199 -14.97 -15.26 0.88
C ALA A 199 -15.07 -16.09 -0.41
N PHE A 200 -15.86 -15.66 -1.40
CA PHE A 200 -16.05 -16.43 -2.64
C PHE A 200 -14.94 -16.13 -3.66
N TYR A 201 -14.69 -14.84 -3.98
CA TYR A 201 -13.69 -14.46 -4.98
C TYR A 201 -12.28 -14.23 -4.39
N GLY A 202 -12.13 -14.30 -3.10
CA GLY A 202 -10.85 -14.03 -2.45
C GLY A 202 -10.35 -12.60 -2.68
N MET A 203 -11.23 -11.62 -2.88
CA MET A 203 -10.86 -10.24 -3.13
C MET A 203 -10.23 -9.59 -1.90
N ARG A 204 -9.22 -8.74 -2.13
CA ARG A 204 -8.68 -7.89 -1.06
C ARG A 204 -9.72 -6.84 -0.68
N ARG A 205 -9.73 -6.38 0.58
CA ARG A 205 -10.66 -5.33 1.04
C ARG A 205 -10.70 -4.11 0.11
N SER A 206 -9.56 -3.66 -0.40
CA SER A 206 -9.50 -2.52 -1.33
C SER A 206 -10.06 -2.84 -2.72
N GLU A 207 -9.97 -4.09 -3.18
CA GLU A 207 -10.58 -4.58 -4.42
C GLU A 207 -12.09 -4.66 -4.28
N THR A 208 -12.55 -5.23 -3.17
CA THR A 208 -13.98 -5.32 -2.83
C THR A 208 -14.65 -3.95 -2.80
N LEU A 209 -14.09 -3.03 -2.03
CA LEU A 209 -14.65 -1.68 -1.89
C LEU A 209 -14.46 -0.82 -3.14
N GLY A 210 -13.49 -1.17 -3.98
CA GLY A 210 -13.25 -0.54 -5.28
C GLY A 210 -14.07 -1.12 -6.42
N MET A 211 -14.87 -2.18 -6.20
CA MET A 211 -15.66 -2.78 -7.27
C MET A 211 -16.67 -1.78 -7.83
N LYS A 212 -16.68 -1.66 -9.16
CA LYS A 212 -17.58 -0.78 -9.90
C LYS A 212 -18.55 -1.59 -10.77
N TRP A 213 -19.72 -1.04 -11.03
CA TRP A 213 -20.73 -1.66 -11.88
C TRP A 213 -20.25 -1.88 -13.31
N ASP A 214 -19.42 -0.98 -13.85
CA ASP A 214 -18.84 -1.08 -15.20
C ASP A 214 -17.77 -2.17 -15.35
N ALA A 215 -17.39 -2.79 -14.24
CA ALA A 215 -16.47 -3.93 -14.21
C ALA A 215 -17.20 -5.29 -14.12
N ILE A 216 -18.54 -5.29 -14.12
CA ILE A 216 -19.42 -6.47 -14.08
C ILE A 216 -20.18 -6.54 -15.38
N ASP A 217 -19.92 -7.58 -16.17
CA ASP A 217 -20.63 -7.86 -17.41
C ASP A 217 -21.69 -8.95 -17.15
N PHE A 218 -22.94 -8.54 -17.07
CA PHE A 218 -24.08 -9.41 -16.81
C PHE A 218 -24.52 -10.23 -18.03
N GLU A 219 -24.06 -9.85 -19.24
CA GLU A 219 -24.37 -10.58 -20.47
C GLU A 219 -23.37 -11.72 -20.70
N ARG A 220 -22.08 -11.45 -20.42
CA ARG A 220 -20.99 -12.43 -20.57
C ARG A 220 -20.70 -13.19 -19.29
N ASP A 221 -21.43 -12.93 -18.22
CA ASP A 221 -21.25 -13.52 -16.90
C ASP A 221 -19.79 -13.42 -16.40
N THR A 222 -19.25 -12.19 -16.40
CA THR A 222 -17.88 -11.93 -15.94
C THR A 222 -17.80 -10.77 -14.95
N ILE A 223 -16.84 -10.88 -14.02
CA ILE A 223 -16.46 -9.83 -13.08
C ILE A 223 -14.97 -9.54 -13.19
N THR A 224 -14.61 -8.28 -13.47
CA THR A 224 -13.22 -7.86 -13.66
C THR A 224 -12.75 -7.03 -12.48
N ILE A 225 -11.71 -7.50 -11.81
CA ILE A 225 -11.11 -6.83 -10.66
C ILE A 225 -10.01 -5.91 -11.18
N ARG A 226 -10.29 -4.63 -11.33
CA ARG A 226 -9.39 -3.64 -11.95
C ARG A 226 -9.22 -2.35 -11.15
N HIS A 227 -10.09 -2.09 -10.18
CA HIS A 227 -10.11 -0.86 -9.41
C HIS A 227 -9.93 -1.14 -7.91
N THR A 228 -9.36 -0.21 -7.19
CA THR A 228 -9.19 -0.31 -5.73
C THR A 228 -9.59 0.97 -5.04
N LEU A 229 -10.20 0.84 -3.88
CA LEU A 229 -10.56 1.95 -3.02
C LEU A 229 -10.01 1.69 -1.61
N THR A 230 -9.29 2.65 -1.07
CA THR A 230 -8.78 2.60 0.30
C THR A 230 -8.82 3.99 0.93
N THR A 231 -8.63 4.06 2.24
CA THR A 231 -8.54 5.33 2.97
C THR A 231 -7.23 5.34 3.76
N VAL A 232 -6.51 6.42 3.67
CA VAL A 232 -5.27 6.66 4.41
C VAL A 232 -5.39 7.89 5.28
N ALA A 233 -4.68 7.91 6.40
CA ALA A 233 -4.53 9.10 7.23
C ALA A 233 -3.21 9.78 6.85
N LEU A 234 -3.29 11.03 6.41
CA LEU A 234 -2.14 11.86 6.08
C LEU A 234 -2.35 13.25 6.70
N ASP A 235 -1.39 13.68 7.50
CA ASP A 235 -1.39 14.98 8.20
C ASP A 235 -2.72 15.26 8.95
N GLY A 236 -3.21 14.23 9.67
CA GLY A 236 -4.45 14.29 10.45
C GLY A 236 -5.75 14.19 9.65
N LYS A 237 -5.69 14.24 8.33
CA LYS A 237 -6.87 14.11 7.46
C LYS A 237 -7.00 12.70 6.90
N ARG A 238 -8.23 12.22 6.75
CA ARG A 238 -8.51 10.98 6.02
C ARG A 238 -8.72 11.29 4.55
N ILE A 239 -7.95 10.62 3.69
CA ILE A 239 -8.00 10.77 2.25
C ILE A 239 -8.45 9.44 1.66
N THR A 240 -9.51 9.45 0.86
CA THR A 240 -9.91 8.30 0.05
C THR A 240 -9.05 8.26 -1.20
N VAL A 241 -8.41 7.12 -1.43
CA VAL A 241 -7.57 6.86 -2.59
C VAL A 241 -8.27 5.81 -3.43
N ALA A 242 -8.72 6.19 -4.60
CA ALA A 242 -9.37 5.36 -5.59
C ALA A 242 -8.46 5.29 -6.83
N GLU A 243 -8.00 4.11 -7.20
CA GLU A 243 -7.02 3.93 -8.27
C GLU A 243 -7.37 2.73 -9.15
N ASP A 244 -7.26 2.91 -10.46
CA ASP A 244 -7.28 1.80 -11.40
C ASP A 244 -5.92 1.08 -11.39
N ARG A 245 -5.92 -0.24 -11.29
CA ARG A 245 -4.71 -1.07 -11.21
C ARG A 245 -4.08 -1.30 -12.58
N THR A 246 -3.85 -0.24 -13.34
CA THR A 246 -3.19 -0.33 -14.65
C THR A 246 -1.69 -0.65 -14.57
N LYS A 247 -1.05 -0.45 -13.39
CA LYS A 247 0.41 -0.56 -13.23
C LYS A 247 0.95 -1.98 -13.01
N ASN A 248 0.14 -2.92 -12.51
CA ASN A 248 0.58 -4.31 -12.30
C ASN A 248 -0.39 -5.28 -13.01
N LYS A 249 -0.01 -5.77 -14.18
CA LYS A 249 -0.79 -6.74 -14.99
C LYS A 249 -1.24 -7.98 -14.21
N SER A 250 -0.49 -8.43 -13.19
CA SER A 250 -0.82 -9.60 -12.36
C SER A 250 -1.99 -9.40 -11.39
N SER A 251 -2.34 -8.16 -11.07
CA SER A 251 -3.45 -7.86 -10.13
C SER A 251 -4.80 -7.67 -10.80
N MET A 252 -4.80 -7.39 -12.11
CA MET A 252 -6.02 -7.31 -12.91
C MET A 252 -6.40 -8.70 -13.38
N ARG A 253 -7.61 -9.13 -13.06
CA ARG A 253 -8.12 -10.45 -13.41
C ARG A 253 -9.61 -10.42 -13.66
N THR A 254 -10.06 -11.25 -14.59
CA THR A 254 -11.48 -11.48 -14.89
C THR A 254 -11.85 -12.86 -14.40
N LEU A 255 -12.92 -12.95 -13.63
CA LEU A 255 -13.43 -14.17 -13.05
C LEU A 255 -14.88 -14.41 -13.52
N PRO A 256 -15.37 -15.65 -13.52
CA PRO A 256 -16.77 -15.93 -13.86
C PRO A 256 -17.70 -15.32 -12.81
N LEU A 257 -18.79 -14.69 -13.27
CA LEU A 257 -19.89 -14.21 -12.45
C LEU A 257 -20.90 -15.37 -12.29
N VAL A 258 -20.84 -16.05 -11.16
CA VAL A 258 -21.69 -17.21 -10.90
C VAL A 258 -23.15 -16.80 -10.61
N PRO A 259 -24.15 -17.68 -10.90
CA PRO A 259 -25.56 -17.31 -10.86
C PRO A 259 -26.03 -16.68 -9.55
N PHE A 260 -25.73 -17.28 -8.39
CA PHE A 260 -26.19 -16.76 -7.10
C PHE A 260 -25.61 -15.36 -6.78
N VAL A 261 -24.37 -15.07 -7.22
CA VAL A 261 -23.76 -13.73 -7.08
C VAL A 261 -24.42 -12.75 -8.06
N LYS A 262 -24.66 -13.18 -9.29
CA LYS A 262 -25.33 -12.38 -10.31
C LYS A 262 -26.71 -11.93 -9.85
N GLU A 263 -27.53 -12.85 -9.35
CA GLU A 263 -28.88 -12.56 -8.81
C GLU A 263 -28.78 -11.50 -7.69
N ARG A 264 -27.94 -11.75 -6.69
CA ARG A 264 -27.79 -10.81 -5.58
C ARG A 264 -27.28 -9.42 -6.00
N LEU A 265 -26.38 -9.35 -6.99
CA LEU A 265 -25.89 -8.08 -7.53
C LEU A 265 -26.97 -7.34 -8.35
N LEU A 266 -27.85 -8.03 -9.05
CA LEU A 266 -29.00 -7.42 -9.75
C LEU A 266 -29.99 -6.85 -8.75
N GLU A 267 -30.31 -7.57 -7.67
CA GLU A 267 -31.13 -7.06 -6.57
C GLU A 267 -30.51 -5.80 -5.94
N LEU A 268 -29.22 -5.87 -5.59
CA LEU A 268 -28.50 -4.73 -5.02
C LEU A 268 -28.54 -3.50 -5.93
N LYS A 269 -28.41 -3.71 -7.25
CA LYS A 269 -28.47 -2.62 -8.23
C LYS A 269 -29.84 -1.94 -8.23
N ALA A 270 -30.90 -2.73 -8.13
CA ALA A 270 -32.28 -2.24 -7.99
C ALA A 270 -32.48 -1.50 -6.65
N GLU A 271 -31.98 -2.05 -5.55
CA GLU A 271 -32.00 -1.41 -4.22
C GLU A 271 -31.31 -0.05 -4.25
N GLN A 272 -30.13 0.05 -4.88
CA GLN A 272 -29.38 1.31 -4.99
C GLN A 272 -30.12 2.36 -5.81
N GLU A 273 -30.79 1.98 -6.89
CA GLU A 273 -31.59 2.92 -7.70
C GLU A 273 -32.84 3.38 -6.94
N GLU A 274 -33.50 2.49 -6.19
CA GLU A 274 -34.61 2.87 -5.30
C GLU A 274 -34.16 3.83 -4.19
N ASN A 275 -33.04 3.54 -3.52
CA ASN A 275 -32.46 4.40 -2.51
C ASN A 275 -32.12 5.78 -3.09
N ARG A 276 -31.58 5.83 -4.30
CA ARG A 276 -31.29 7.06 -5.01
C ARG A 276 -32.57 7.89 -5.27
N ARG A 277 -33.64 7.22 -5.64
CA ARG A 277 -34.96 7.85 -5.88
C ARG A 277 -35.53 8.41 -4.58
N LEU A 278 -35.50 7.62 -3.49
CA LEU A 278 -36.04 7.99 -2.19
C LEU A 278 -35.25 9.15 -1.54
N CYS A 279 -33.92 9.09 -1.58
CA CYS A 279 -33.06 10.13 -0.99
C CYS A 279 -33.02 11.42 -1.83
N GLY A 280 -33.34 11.37 -3.12
CA GLY A 280 -33.42 12.51 -3.99
C GLY A 280 -32.17 13.40 -3.99
N ARG A 281 -32.30 14.64 -3.55
CA ARG A 281 -31.18 15.61 -3.48
C ARG A 281 -30.14 15.29 -2.42
N SER A 282 -30.48 14.51 -1.41
CA SER A 282 -29.59 14.13 -0.32
C SER A 282 -28.69 12.93 -0.69
N TYR A 283 -28.92 12.29 -1.84
CA TYR A 283 -28.12 11.17 -2.28
C TYR A 283 -26.73 11.61 -2.76
N VAL A 284 -25.68 10.96 -2.26
CA VAL A 284 -24.29 11.22 -2.65
C VAL A 284 -24.05 10.65 -4.05
N LYS A 285 -23.78 11.53 -5.02
CA LYS A 285 -23.65 11.15 -6.44
C LYS A 285 -22.23 10.71 -6.84
N ASP A 286 -21.24 11.05 -6.04
CA ASP A 286 -19.82 10.84 -6.36
C ASP A 286 -19.46 9.35 -6.50
N TYR A 287 -20.24 8.47 -5.87
CA TYR A 287 -19.95 7.04 -5.80
C TYR A 287 -21.01 6.14 -6.45
N THR A 288 -21.89 6.69 -7.28
CA THR A 288 -22.98 5.92 -7.96
C THR A 288 -22.47 4.79 -8.86
N GLY A 289 -21.23 4.85 -9.29
CA GLY A 289 -20.60 3.79 -10.07
C GLY A 289 -20.07 2.61 -9.24
N TYR A 290 -20.08 2.70 -7.89
CA TYR A 290 -19.53 1.66 -7.02
C TYR A 290 -20.61 0.69 -6.53
N VAL A 291 -20.20 -0.58 -6.36
CA VAL A 291 -21.07 -1.64 -5.84
C VAL A 291 -21.22 -1.52 -4.31
N CYS A 292 -20.14 -1.22 -3.60
CA CYS A 292 -20.14 -1.16 -2.13
C CYS A 292 -20.41 0.26 -1.64
N ILE A 293 -21.64 0.71 -1.75
CA ILE A 293 -22.15 1.98 -1.20
C ILE A 293 -23.25 1.72 -0.17
N ASN A 294 -23.52 2.71 0.68
CA ASN A 294 -24.60 2.67 1.65
C ASN A 294 -25.90 3.24 1.06
N GLU A 295 -26.97 3.26 1.86
CA GLU A 295 -28.33 3.66 1.47
C GLU A 295 -28.42 5.11 0.98
N ILE A 296 -27.51 5.98 1.43
CA ILE A 296 -27.43 7.38 0.98
C ILE A 296 -26.44 7.61 -0.15
N GLY A 297 -25.88 6.56 -0.75
CA GLY A 297 -24.94 6.63 -1.89
C GLY A 297 -23.48 6.92 -1.51
N ASP A 298 -23.12 6.99 -0.21
CA ASP A 298 -21.72 7.15 0.21
C ASP A 298 -21.00 5.78 0.25
N ILE A 299 -19.69 5.79 0.02
CA ILE A 299 -18.88 4.57 0.05
C ILE A 299 -18.91 3.90 1.43
N ILE A 300 -18.90 2.57 1.44
CA ILE A 300 -18.61 1.80 2.65
C ILE A 300 -17.12 1.99 2.98
N LYS A 301 -16.85 2.67 4.08
CA LYS A 301 -15.47 3.03 4.48
C LYS A 301 -14.66 1.77 4.85
N PRO A 302 -13.39 1.67 4.44
CA PRO A 302 -12.55 0.51 4.77
C PRO A 302 -12.49 0.17 6.25
N ASN A 303 -12.56 1.19 7.12
CA ASN A 303 -12.58 1.00 8.56
C ASN A 303 -13.88 0.34 9.05
N TYR A 304 -15.03 0.63 8.40
CA TYR A 304 -16.29 -0.02 8.72
C TYR A 304 -16.20 -1.54 8.53
N VAL A 305 -15.63 -1.99 7.40
CA VAL A 305 -15.41 -3.42 7.15
C VAL A 305 -14.47 -4.03 8.18
N SER A 306 -13.36 -3.34 8.52
CA SER A 306 -12.37 -3.87 9.46
C SER A 306 -12.85 -3.97 10.90
N CYS A 307 -13.73 -3.05 11.33
CA CYS A 307 -14.27 -3.02 12.69
C CYS A 307 -15.62 -3.74 12.78
N GLY A 308 -16.44 -3.66 11.74
CA GLY A 308 -17.78 -4.27 11.72
C GLY A 308 -17.72 -5.78 11.53
N PHE A 309 -16.78 -6.28 10.70
CA PHE A 309 -16.65 -7.72 10.46
C PHE A 309 -16.38 -8.53 11.74
N PRO A 310 -15.38 -8.19 12.59
CA PRO A 310 -15.19 -8.88 13.86
C PRO A 310 -16.38 -8.82 14.81
N LYS A 311 -17.13 -7.70 14.82
CA LYS A 311 -18.35 -7.57 15.62
C LYS A 311 -19.45 -8.52 15.15
N LEU A 312 -19.69 -8.60 13.82
CA LEU A 312 -20.63 -9.52 13.23
C LEU A 312 -20.32 -10.97 13.64
N LEU A 313 -19.05 -11.36 13.62
CA LEU A 313 -18.64 -12.71 14.03
C LEU A 313 -18.94 -12.97 15.51
N GLU A 314 -18.61 -12.01 16.37
CA GLU A 314 -18.84 -12.09 17.82
C GLU A 314 -20.33 -12.18 18.16
N GLU A 315 -21.17 -11.34 17.54
CA GLU A 315 -22.61 -11.29 17.73
C GLU A 315 -23.30 -12.62 17.35
N HIS A 316 -22.72 -13.38 16.40
CA HIS A 316 -23.30 -14.65 15.93
C HIS A 316 -22.48 -15.88 16.38
N GLY A 317 -21.54 -15.70 17.31
CA GLY A 317 -20.77 -16.80 17.88
C GLY A 317 -19.87 -17.52 16.88
N LEU A 318 -19.41 -16.86 15.82
CA LEU A 318 -18.40 -17.39 14.93
C LEU A 318 -17.00 -17.14 15.48
N ARG A 319 -16.09 -18.06 15.12
CA ARG A 319 -14.67 -17.96 15.45
C ARG A 319 -14.05 -16.67 14.86
N ARG A 320 -13.27 -15.94 15.67
CA ARG A 320 -12.66 -14.68 15.24
C ARG A 320 -11.61 -14.91 14.18
N VAL A 321 -11.82 -14.32 13.00
CA VAL A 321 -10.86 -14.20 11.90
C VAL A 321 -10.81 -12.74 11.41
N ARG A 322 -9.75 -12.37 10.71
CA ARG A 322 -9.70 -11.04 10.08
C ARG A 322 -10.41 -11.07 8.73
N TYR A 323 -10.93 -9.96 8.28
CA TYR A 323 -11.53 -9.87 6.94
C TYR A 323 -10.59 -10.37 5.83
N HIS A 324 -9.29 -10.14 5.93
CA HIS A 324 -8.32 -10.63 4.95
C HIS A 324 -8.17 -12.16 4.96
N ASP A 325 -8.50 -12.81 6.07
CA ASP A 325 -8.41 -14.26 6.20
C ASP A 325 -9.53 -14.97 5.41
N LEU A 326 -10.61 -14.26 4.99
CA LEU A 326 -11.59 -14.78 4.04
C LEU A 326 -10.97 -15.16 2.69
N ARG A 327 -9.95 -14.42 2.27
CA ARG A 327 -9.17 -14.75 1.08
C ARG A 327 -8.36 -16.03 1.28
N HIS A 328 -7.89 -16.30 2.49
CA HIS A 328 -7.25 -17.56 2.84
C HIS A 328 -8.27 -18.71 2.86
N SER A 329 -9.49 -18.46 3.36
CA SER A 329 -10.60 -19.41 3.31
C SER A 329 -10.95 -19.77 1.87
N CYS A 330 -11.14 -18.79 0.99
CA CYS A 330 -11.34 -19.02 -0.45
C CYS A 330 -10.26 -19.93 -1.05
N ALA A 331 -9.02 -19.60 -0.79
CA ALA A 331 -7.90 -20.37 -1.31
C ALA A 331 -7.85 -21.81 -0.79
N SER A 332 -8.13 -21.99 0.52
CA SER A 332 -8.17 -23.29 1.18
C SER A 332 -9.30 -24.16 0.63
N LEU A 333 -10.48 -23.57 0.42
CA LEU A 333 -11.63 -24.28 -0.17
C LEU A 333 -11.36 -24.70 -1.63
N LEU A 334 -10.73 -23.85 -2.44
CA LEU A 334 -10.34 -24.21 -3.80
C LEU A 334 -9.36 -25.39 -3.79
N LEU A 335 -8.36 -25.35 -2.91
CA LEU A 335 -7.38 -26.44 -2.79
C LEU A 335 -8.02 -27.75 -2.31
N ALA A 336 -8.89 -27.68 -1.29
CA ALA A 336 -9.62 -28.85 -0.76
C ALA A 336 -10.50 -29.53 -1.84
N ASN A 337 -10.95 -28.75 -2.83
CA ASN A 337 -11.69 -29.23 -3.99
C ASN A 337 -10.78 -29.59 -5.19
N GLY A 338 -9.49 -29.78 -4.98
CA GLY A 338 -8.55 -30.27 -6.00
C GLY A 338 -8.12 -29.26 -7.05
N VAL A 339 -8.42 -27.96 -6.87
CA VAL A 339 -8.01 -26.92 -7.83
C VAL A 339 -6.47 -26.76 -7.77
N PRO A 340 -5.76 -26.83 -8.92
CA PRO A 340 -4.33 -26.69 -8.95
C PRO A 340 -3.84 -25.35 -8.40
N MET A 341 -2.75 -25.36 -7.67
CA MET A 341 -2.13 -24.17 -7.03
C MET A 341 -1.91 -23.00 -8.01
N LYS A 342 -1.59 -23.30 -9.26
CA LYS A 342 -1.39 -22.28 -10.31
C LYS A 342 -2.70 -21.54 -10.62
N GLN A 343 -3.81 -22.28 -10.72
CA GLN A 343 -5.13 -21.70 -10.96
C GLN A 343 -5.60 -20.89 -9.75
N ILE A 344 -5.32 -21.36 -8.51
CA ILE A 344 -5.61 -20.61 -7.29
C ILE A 344 -4.81 -19.30 -7.25
N GLN A 345 -3.53 -19.31 -7.66
CA GLN A 345 -2.70 -18.11 -7.79
C GLN A 345 -3.34 -17.09 -8.75
N GLU A 346 -3.80 -17.54 -9.90
CA GLU A 346 -4.46 -16.71 -10.92
C GLU A 346 -5.82 -16.18 -10.43
N TRP A 347 -6.64 -17.04 -9.82
CA TRP A 347 -7.92 -16.66 -9.22
C TRP A 347 -7.76 -15.55 -8.20
N LEU A 348 -6.79 -15.69 -7.33
CA LEU A 348 -6.52 -14.70 -6.30
C LEU A 348 -5.74 -13.47 -6.81
N GLY A 349 -5.01 -13.57 -7.91
CA GLY A 349 -4.12 -12.52 -8.41
C GLY A 349 -2.92 -12.29 -7.48
N HIS A 350 -2.24 -13.38 -7.09
CA HIS A 350 -0.97 -13.31 -6.37
C HIS A 350 0.18 -13.11 -7.36
N SER A 351 0.96 -12.05 -7.16
CA SER A 351 2.15 -11.78 -7.99
C SER A 351 3.29 -12.78 -7.74
N ASP A 352 3.32 -13.38 -6.55
CA ASP A 352 4.35 -14.32 -6.13
C ASP A 352 3.70 -15.64 -5.67
N PHE A 353 4.15 -16.75 -6.26
CA PHE A 353 3.72 -18.11 -5.92
C PHE A 353 4.02 -18.47 -4.47
N SER A 354 5.12 -17.96 -3.90
CA SER A 354 5.49 -18.22 -2.50
C SER A 354 4.40 -17.76 -1.52
N THR A 355 3.67 -16.68 -1.85
CA THR A 355 2.54 -16.21 -1.06
C THR A 355 1.41 -17.24 -1.02
N THR A 356 1.15 -17.92 -2.14
CA THR A 356 0.17 -19.00 -2.24
C THR A 356 0.69 -20.23 -1.49
N ALA A 357 1.92 -20.66 -1.75
CA ALA A 357 2.54 -21.85 -1.14
C ALA A 357 2.63 -21.75 0.39
N ASN A 358 2.98 -20.59 0.96
CA ASN A 358 3.08 -20.39 2.40
C ASN A 358 1.73 -20.51 3.16
N ILE A 359 0.60 -20.29 2.49
CA ILE A 359 -0.73 -20.49 3.07
C ILE A 359 -1.00 -21.99 3.26
N TYR A 360 -0.41 -22.84 2.43
CA TYR A 360 -0.73 -24.26 2.31
C TYR A 360 0.29 -25.19 2.98
N ALA A 361 1.37 -24.70 3.53
CA ALA A 361 2.36 -25.51 4.25
C ALA A 361 1.74 -26.38 5.38
N HIS A 362 0.52 -26.03 5.82
CA HIS A 362 -0.22 -26.76 6.85
C HIS A 362 -1.21 -27.80 6.31
N LEU A 363 -1.56 -27.75 5.02
CA LEU A 363 -2.46 -28.72 4.37
C LEU A 363 -1.68 -29.91 3.75
N GLU A 364 -0.35 -29.93 3.95
CA GLU A 364 0.54 -30.90 3.31
C GLU A 364 0.20 -32.38 3.58
N TYR A 365 -0.43 -32.73 4.72
CA TYR A 365 -0.70 -34.13 5.02
C TYR A 365 -1.85 -34.69 4.19
N SER A 366 -2.97 -33.97 4.07
CA SER A 366 -4.10 -34.43 3.22
C SER A 366 -3.71 -34.44 1.73
N SER A 367 -2.90 -33.50 1.28
CA SER A 367 -2.35 -33.50 -0.09
C SER A 367 -1.39 -34.66 -0.32
N LYS A 368 -0.64 -35.08 0.70
CA LYS A 368 0.23 -36.29 0.63
C LYS A 368 -0.58 -37.57 0.55
N VAL A 369 -1.70 -37.66 1.25
CA VAL A 369 -2.64 -38.79 1.13
C VAL A 369 -3.21 -38.86 -0.27
N ILE A 370 -3.73 -37.77 -0.80
CA ILE A 370 -4.23 -37.71 -2.19
C ILE A 370 -3.15 -38.07 -3.20
N SER A 371 -1.91 -37.62 -2.98
CA SER A 371 -0.78 -37.98 -3.84
C SER A 371 -0.41 -39.46 -3.74
N ALA A 372 -0.49 -40.04 -2.54
CA ALA A 372 -0.29 -41.48 -2.35
C ALA A 372 -1.37 -42.30 -3.04
N ASP A 373 -2.64 -41.88 -2.91
CA ASP A 373 -3.77 -42.55 -3.58
C ASP A 373 -3.65 -42.46 -5.11
N ALA A 374 -3.24 -41.31 -5.64
CA ALA A 374 -2.96 -41.16 -7.07
C ALA A 374 -1.82 -42.05 -7.56
N MET A 375 -0.76 -42.20 -6.73
CA MET A 375 0.34 -43.14 -7.05
C MET A 375 -0.14 -44.60 -7.02
N LEU A 376 -0.94 -44.98 -6.04
CA LEU A 376 -1.52 -46.32 -5.95
C LEU A 376 -2.40 -46.59 -7.19
N ALA A 377 -3.26 -45.65 -7.56
CA ALA A 377 -4.11 -45.75 -8.75
C ALA A 377 -3.27 -45.82 -10.05
N GLY A 378 -2.25 -44.98 -10.18
CA GLY A 378 -1.36 -44.96 -11.35
C GLY A 378 -0.50 -46.19 -11.51
N LEU A 379 -0.17 -46.87 -10.40
CA LEU A 379 0.62 -48.10 -10.40
C LEU A 379 -0.29 -49.36 -10.45
N GLY A 380 -1.60 -49.20 -10.40
CA GLY A 380 -2.52 -50.34 -10.35
C GLY A 380 -2.41 -51.18 -9.05
N ILE A 381 -1.83 -50.59 -8.00
CA ILE A 381 -1.65 -51.23 -6.69
C ILE A 381 -2.85 -50.81 -5.83
N GLY A 382 -3.83 -51.65 -5.66
CA GLY A 382 -5.02 -51.36 -4.83
C GLY A 382 -6.33 -51.98 -5.34
N ASN A 383 -6.36 -52.46 -6.59
CA ASN A 383 -7.48 -53.24 -7.11
C ASN A 383 -7.15 -54.77 -7.03
N ARG A 384 -7.00 -55.27 -5.83
CA ARG A 384 -7.18 -56.73 -5.59
C ARG A 384 -8.19 -56.88 -4.48
N GLU A 385 -9.39 -57.26 -4.95
CA GLU A 385 -10.62 -57.65 -4.27
C GLU A 385 -11.54 -56.52 -3.86
#